data_cf38715a48edd683b42330da66b31c41
#
_entry.id   cf38715a48edd683b42330da66b31c41
#
_cell.length_a   1.000
_cell.length_b   1.000
_cell.length_c   1.000
_cell.angle_alpha   90.00
_cell.angle_beta   90.00
_cell.angle_gamma   90.00
#
_symmetry.space_group_name_H-M   'P 1'
#
loop_
_entity.id
_entity.type
_entity.pdbx_description
1 polymer ?
#
loop_
_entity_poly.entity_id
_entity_poly.type
_entity_poly.pdbx_seq_one_letter_code
_entity_poly.pdbx_strand_id
1 'polypeptide(L)'
;GVNTYFGNGVLDIIQKVSQNFSVALTIIVAAVPEGLPLIVKLVTKQNVKVMEKFNILAKNPAKIPELAYVDLICTDKTGTLTTGVMTPKIILDENGNETSLNHNGCYDSIRDNIVLNNSATFDADGNITGGNSIDRAVLSLINPEEYAEICKNSPMVHKQVFSSENKYSAYEVKDKYGNIFTYYKGAPEKIIQNCNFKIANTNISVLNEKIKELTSKSMRCIALAWSSKPLVEGILPDDLEFSGIIGVVDPVRDEVPNAVQLANKGGIQVIEITGDCYETAVSIASECGIYKDGDVALTNDEFEKMSDEEVKKIIPSLKVVSRCSPNTKLRLVTLAQEMGRSVAMTGDGINDSPALKRADVGFGMQSGSDVAKEASDIILTDDNFASIVKGVELGRTFMHNIMMFLEFQLPINITLLILSTLYPLIATSALLASVQILIINIIMDSLNSLSFGGEPPKAEYMIEKPIKKGSGLFINGAKTRIGISTFVFIVLYGIITFSPVSNLFVSDVEAMTARFALLCFMAVFNGFNIRTEHINLFNGIGKNKLFSAIAIGIFVMTFALCNF
;
A
#
# COMPACT_ATOMS: atom_id res chain seq x y z
N GLY A 1 -39.49 -34.75 65.32
CA GLY A 1 -39.39 -35.35 63.95
C GLY A 1 -39.71 -34.41 62.80
N VAL A 2 -40.41 -33.30 62.99
CA VAL A 2 -40.88 -32.39 61.92
C VAL A 2 -39.80 -31.35 61.58
N ASN A 3 -38.94 -30.95 62.54
CA ASN A 3 -37.90 -29.93 62.28
C ASN A 3 -36.70 -30.38 61.47
N THR A 4 -36.43 -31.71 61.42
CA THR A 4 -35.34 -32.25 60.62
C THR A 4 -35.68 -32.37 59.12
N TYR A 5 -36.99 -32.55 58.77
CA TYR A 5 -37.43 -32.69 57.38
C TYR A 5 -37.44 -31.34 56.63
N PHE A 6 -37.77 -30.24 57.29
CA PHE A 6 -37.77 -28.91 56.67
C PHE A 6 -36.38 -28.34 56.51
N GLY A 7 -35.46 -28.63 57.43
CA GLY A 7 -34.07 -28.16 57.38
C GLY A 7 -33.30 -28.78 56.21
N ASN A 8 -33.44 -30.07 55.99
CA ASN A 8 -32.76 -30.77 54.90
C ASN A 8 -33.35 -30.39 53.51
N GLY A 9 -34.66 -30.11 53.45
CA GLY A 9 -35.31 -29.67 52.21
C GLY A 9 -34.85 -28.29 51.70
N VAL A 10 -34.66 -27.34 52.65
CA VAL A 10 -34.21 -25.99 52.31
C VAL A 10 -32.75 -26.02 51.84
N LEU A 11 -31.88 -26.76 52.53
CA LEU A 11 -30.48 -26.95 52.16
C LEU A 11 -30.35 -27.63 50.77
N ASP A 12 -31.16 -28.63 50.46
CA ASP A 12 -31.15 -29.32 49.17
C ASP A 12 -31.64 -28.39 48.03
N ILE A 13 -32.63 -27.55 48.30
CA ILE A 13 -33.08 -26.51 47.37
C ILE A 13 -31.97 -25.48 47.13
N ILE A 14 -31.31 -24.99 48.16
CA ILE A 14 -30.22 -24.03 48.03
C ILE A 14 -29.04 -24.62 47.24
N GLN A 15 -28.68 -25.89 47.52
CA GLN A 15 -27.64 -26.59 46.78
C GLN A 15 -27.98 -26.74 45.29
N LYS A 16 -29.22 -27.16 44.97
CA LYS A 16 -29.67 -27.29 43.57
C LYS A 16 -29.71 -25.95 42.83
N VAL A 17 -30.19 -24.89 43.51
CA VAL A 17 -30.18 -23.55 42.94
C VAL A 17 -28.76 -23.06 42.71
N SER A 18 -27.85 -23.27 43.64
CA SER A 18 -26.43 -22.91 43.52
C SER A 18 -25.77 -23.67 42.36
N GLN A 19 -26.02 -25.00 42.25
CA GLN A 19 -25.50 -25.81 41.14
C GLN A 19 -26.02 -25.35 39.77
N ASN A 20 -27.34 -25.10 39.66
CA ASN A 20 -27.94 -24.62 38.41
C ASN A 20 -27.45 -23.21 38.04
N PHE A 21 -27.22 -22.34 39.01
CA PHE A 21 -26.63 -21.02 38.81
C PHE A 21 -25.19 -21.13 38.34
N SER A 22 -24.38 -22.03 38.92
CA SER A 22 -23.01 -22.31 38.53
C SER A 22 -22.91 -22.84 37.09
N VAL A 23 -23.82 -23.73 36.68
CA VAL A 23 -23.94 -24.26 35.33
C VAL A 23 -24.31 -23.13 34.35
N ALA A 24 -25.32 -22.31 34.68
CA ALA A 24 -25.71 -21.19 33.85
C ALA A 24 -24.58 -20.16 33.66
N LEU A 25 -23.88 -19.84 34.74
CA LEU A 25 -22.71 -18.95 34.68
C LEU A 25 -21.60 -19.53 33.80
N THR A 26 -21.33 -20.82 33.92
CA THR A 26 -20.36 -21.56 33.10
C THR A 26 -20.70 -21.49 31.62
N ILE A 27 -21.98 -21.69 31.27
CA ILE A 27 -22.49 -21.60 29.90
C ILE A 27 -22.29 -20.18 29.35
N ILE A 28 -22.63 -19.15 30.15
CA ILE A 28 -22.45 -17.75 29.73
C ILE A 28 -20.96 -17.44 29.47
N VAL A 29 -20.07 -17.81 30.39
CA VAL A 29 -18.63 -17.58 30.25
C VAL A 29 -18.06 -18.33 29.05
N ALA A 30 -18.47 -19.59 28.81
CA ALA A 30 -18.04 -20.37 27.66
C ALA A 30 -18.55 -19.82 26.32
N ALA A 31 -19.70 -19.14 26.32
CA ALA A 31 -20.33 -18.65 25.08
C ALA A 31 -19.77 -17.29 24.59
N VAL A 32 -19.10 -16.52 25.45
CA VAL A 32 -18.60 -15.18 25.13
C VAL A 32 -17.15 -15.23 24.68
N PRO A 33 -16.83 -14.89 23.42
CA PRO A 33 -15.44 -14.82 22.92
C PRO A 33 -14.77 -13.54 23.46
N GLU A 34 -14.37 -13.54 24.71
CA GLU A 34 -13.76 -12.38 25.39
C GLU A 34 -12.43 -11.93 24.77
N GLY A 35 -11.73 -12.85 24.13
CA GLY A 35 -10.43 -12.58 23.47
C GLY A 35 -10.52 -11.77 22.18
N LEU A 36 -11.69 -11.72 21.49
CA LEU A 36 -11.80 -11.07 20.18
C LEU A 36 -11.48 -9.56 20.20
N PRO A 37 -11.97 -8.73 21.12
CA PRO A 37 -11.60 -7.32 21.17
C PRO A 37 -10.12 -7.12 21.52
N LEU A 38 -9.55 -8.01 22.32
CA LEU A 38 -8.13 -7.97 22.69
C LEU A 38 -7.24 -8.29 21.51
N ILE A 39 -7.55 -9.36 20.76
CA ILE A 39 -6.75 -9.73 19.59
C ILE A 39 -6.79 -8.65 18.52
N VAL A 40 -7.95 -8.07 18.22
CA VAL A 40 -8.06 -6.99 17.24
C VAL A 40 -7.12 -5.84 17.62
N LYS A 41 -7.11 -5.42 18.87
CA LYS A 41 -6.20 -4.36 19.37
C LYS A 41 -4.72 -4.76 19.27
N LEU A 42 -4.38 -5.98 19.66
CA LEU A 42 -2.98 -6.47 19.64
C LEU A 42 -2.47 -6.62 18.21
N VAL A 43 -3.27 -7.24 17.33
CA VAL A 43 -2.92 -7.43 15.91
C VAL A 43 -2.81 -6.07 15.21
N THR A 44 -3.72 -5.13 15.48
CA THR A 44 -3.63 -3.76 14.96
C THR A 44 -2.33 -3.08 15.37
N LYS A 45 -1.99 -3.13 16.67
CA LYS A 45 -0.73 -2.52 17.18
C LYS A 45 0.52 -3.15 16.57
N GLN A 46 0.54 -4.47 16.38
CA GLN A 46 1.64 -5.17 15.72
C GLN A 46 1.75 -4.77 14.25
N ASN A 47 0.62 -4.73 13.54
CA ASN A 47 0.62 -4.36 12.12
C ASN A 47 1.07 -2.92 11.90
N VAL A 48 0.66 -1.95 12.73
CA VAL A 48 1.17 -0.57 12.66
C VAL A 48 2.70 -0.56 12.69
N LYS A 49 3.32 -1.26 13.65
CA LYS A 49 4.79 -1.36 13.74
C LYS A 49 5.45 -2.05 12.54
N VAL A 50 4.76 -3.02 11.93
CA VAL A 50 5.25 -3.69 10.73
C VAL A 50 5.12 -2.77 9.53
N MET A 51 4.00 -2.06 9.40
CA MET A 51 3.73 -1.11 8.31
C MET A 51 4.75 0.04 8.30
N GLU A 52 5.13 0.57 9.47
CA GLU A 52 6.17 1.60 9.62
C GLU A 52 7.52 1.16 9.01
N LYS A 53 7.89 -0.12 9.13
CA LYS A 53 9.11 -0.67 8.51
C LYS A 53 9.08 -0.70 6.98
N PHE A 54 7.89 -0.59 6.41
CA PHE A 54 7.66 -0.55 4.97
C PHE A 54 7.23 0.84 4.49
N ASN A 55 7.60 1.90 5.23
CA ASN A 55 7.30 3.29 4.89
C ASN A 55 5.80 3.62 4.86
N ILE A 56 4.98 2.90 5.62
CA ILE A 56 3.52 3.06 5.69
C ILE A 56 3.14 3.52 7.09
N LEU A 57 2.76 4.78 7.24
CA LEU A 57 2.33 5.37 8.49
C LEU A 57 0.79 5.37 8.58
N ALA A 58 0.23 4.48 9.37
CA ALA A 58 -1.21 4.41 9.60
C ALA A 58 -1.66 5.50 10.60
N LYS A 59 -2.18 6.61 10.09
CA LYS A 59 -2.81 7.69 10.89
C LYS A 59 -4.08 7.21 11.56
N ASN A 60 -4.86 6.43 10.84
CA ASN A 60 -6.11 5.81 11.30
C ASN A 60 -5.97 4.28 11.33
N PRO A 61 -5.48 3.69 12.43
CA PRO A 61 -5.29 2.24 12.51
C PRO A 61 -6.57 1.42 12.32
N ALA A 62 -7.75 2.01 12.55
CA ALA A 62 -9.03 1.34 12.32
C ALA A 62 -9.30 1.03 10.83
N LYS A 63 -8.56 1.66 9.92
CA LYS A 63 -8.64 1.42 8.47
C LYS A 63 -7.72 0.30 7.97
N ILE A 64 -6.82 -0.23 8.80
CA ILE A 64 -5.95 -1.35 8.40
C ILE A 64 -6.74 -2.57 7.92
N PRO A 65 -7.83 -3.00 8.58
CA PRO A 65 -8.64 -4.10 8.08
C PRO A 65 -9.28 -3.83 6.71
N GLU A 66 -9.60 -2.56 6.40
CA GLU A 66 -10.22 -2.18 5.12
C GLU A 66 -9.29 -2.45 3.93
N LEU A 67 -7.96 -2.43 4.14
CA LEU A 67 -6.98 -2.78 3.11
C LEU A 67 -7.17 -4.19 2.55
N ALA A 68 -7.69 -5.13 3.34
CA ALA A 68 -7.94 -6.49 2.87
C ALA A 68 -9.07 -6.59 1.83
N TYR A 69 -9.98 -5.64 1.84
CA TYR A 69 -11.11 -5.58 0.92
C TYR A 69 -10.79 -4.85 -0.38
N VAL A 70 -9.67 -4.09 -0.43
CA VAL A 70 -9.31 -3.28 -1.60
C VAL A 70 -9.21 -4.13 -2.86
N ASP A 71 -10.02 -3.79 -3.84
CA ASP A 71 -10.08 -4.41 -5.16
C ASP A 71 -9.90 -3.39 -6.31
N LEU A 72 -9.82 -2.11 -5.97
CA LEU A 72 -9.54 -1.00 -6.88
C LEU A 72 -8.59 0.00 -6.24
N ILE A 73 -7.49 0.31 -6.91
CA ILE A 73 -6.58 1.40 -6.55
C ILE A 73 -6.67 2.48 -7.61
N CYS A 74 -7.10 3.68 -7.21
CA CYS A 74 -7.02 4.89 -8.00
C CYS A 74 -5.76 5.64 -7.60
N THR A 75 -4.79 5.77 -8.50
CA THR A 75 -3.48 6.35 -8.18
C THR A 75 -3.19 7.59 -9.01
N ASP A 76 -2.62 8.61 -8.38
CA ASP A 76 -2.01 9.71 -9.10
C ASP A 76 -0.70 9.24 -9.75
N LYS A 77 -0.27 9.96 -10.78
CA LYS A 77 0.96 9.67 -11.53
C LYS A 77 2.19 10.23 -10.83
N THR A 78 2.20 11.58 -10.67
CA THR A 78 3.41 12.34 -10.32
C THR A 78 3.84 12.07 -8.88
N GLY A 79 5.11 11.71 -8.71
CA GLY A 79 5.67 11.42 -7.40
C GLY A 79 5.25 10.09 -6.79
N THR A 80 4.20 9.40 -7.33
CA THR A 80 3.69 8.12 -6.85
C THR A 80 4.10 6.95 -7.76
N LEU A 81 3.66 6.97 -9.03
CA LEU A 81 4.11 6.02 -10.05
C LEU A 81 5.51 6.40 -10.57
N THR A 82 5.77 7.69 -10.63
CA THR A 82 7.04 8.27 -11.06
C THR A 82 7.82 8.80 -9.86
N THR A 83 9.09 9.15 -10.08
CA THR A 83 9.95 9.70 -9.01
C THR A 83 9.57 11.11 -8.59
N GLY A 84 8.84 11.86 -9.42
CA GLY A 84 8.56 13.29 -9.25
C GLY A 84 9.77 14.18 -9.53
N VAL A 85 10.90 13.58 -9.94
CA VAL A 85 12.15 14.29 -10.23
C VAL A 85 12.43 14.21 -11.71
N MET A 86 12.40 15.37 -12.37
CA MET A 86 12.75 15.46 -13.79
C MET A 86 14.21 15.03 -14.01
N THR A 87 14.44 14.14 -14.94
CA THR A 87 15.74 13.57 -15.26
C THR A 87 16.02 13.72 -16.75
N PRO A 88 17.21 14.21 -17.17
CA PRO A 88 17.59 14.26 -18.57
C PRO A 88 17.81 12.85 -19.10
N LYS A 89 17.20 12.54 -20.25
CA LYS A 89 17.25 11.19 -20.84
C LYS A 89 17.97 11.14 -22.17
N ILE A 90 17.88 12.22 -22.95
CA ILE A 90 18.45 12.30 -24.29
C ILE A 90 18.91 13.73 -24.57
N ILE A 91 20.01 13.86 -25.31
CA ILE A 91 20.50 15.11 -25.85
C ILE A 91 20.59 14.94 -27.36
N LEU A 92 20.01 15.87 -28.11
CA LEU A 92 20.13 15.93 -29.56
C LEU A 92 20.99 17.13 -29.94
N ASP A 93 21.90 16.95 -30.90
CA ASP A 93 22.69 18.01 -31.50
C ASP A 93 21.88 18.91 -32.44
N GLU A 94 22.51 19.86 -33.07
CA GLU A 94 21.91 20.78 -34.04
C GLU A 94 21.34 20.07 -35.29
N ASN A 95 21.75 18.84 -35.56
CA ASN A 95 21.28 18.00 -36.66
C ASN A 95 20.18 17.01 -36.24
N GLY A 96 19.84 16.96 -34.96
CA GLY A 96 18.86 16.02 -34.42
C GLY A 96 19.42 14.62 -34.13
N ASN A 97 20.74 14.45 -34.14
CA ASN A 97 21.39 13.19 -33.77
C ASN A 97 21.54 13.11 -32.26
N GLU A 98 21.40 11.91 -31.72
CA GLU A 98 21.66 11.66 -30.30
C GLU A 98 23.16 11.84 -29.98
N THR A 99 23.43 12.55 -28.89
CA THR A 99 24.75 12.89 -28.46
C THR A 99 24.93 12.85 -26.94
N SER A 100 26.18 13.02 -26.47
CA SER A 100 26.50 13.16 -25.05
C SER A 100 27.46 14.31 -24.82
N LEU A 101 27.40 14.94 -23.65
CA LEU A 101 28.28 16.07 -23.29
C LEU A 101 29.77 15.68 -23.17
N ASN A 102 30.11 14.40 -23.23
CA ASN A 102 31.48 13.89 -23.06
C ASN A 102 32.30 13.88 -24.36
N HIS A 103 31.78 14.38 -25.49
CA HIS A 103 32.51 14.44 -26.76
C HIS A 103 33.14 15.82 -27.01
N ASN A 104 34.45 15.83 -27.33
CA ASN A 104 35.19 17.02 -27.68
C ASN A 104 34.68 17.65 -28.99
N GLY A 105 34.26 18.91 -28.95
CA GLY A 105 34.07 19.74 -30.14
C GLY A 105 32.77 20.56 -30.14
N CYS A 106 31.73 20.17 -30.84
CA CYS A 106 30.56 20.96 -31.19
C CYS A 106 29.58 21.27 -30.05
N TYR A 107 29.82 20.85 -28.83
CA TYR A 107 28.83 20.84 -27.72
C TYR A 107 29.07 21.91 -26.66
N ASP A 108 30.03 22.79 -26.83
CA ASP A 108 30.30 23.90 -25.89
C ASP A 108 29.05 24.79 -25.74
N SER A 109 28.32 25.05 -26.84
CA SER A 109 27.10 25.87 -26.78
C SER A 109 25.95 25.23 -26.01
N ILE A 110 25.78 23.89 -26.02
CA ILE A 110 24.82 23.18 -25.20
C ILE A 110 25.24 23.26 -23.73
N ARG A 111 26.49 22.95 -23.43
CA ARG A 111 27.07 22.98 -22.09
C ARG A 111 27.01 24.39 -21.48
N ASP A 112 27.46 25.41 -22.22
CA ASP A 112 27.40 26.79 -21.79
C ASP A 112 25.96 27.25 -21.52
N ASN A 113 25.03 26.88 -22.38
CA ASN A 113 23.62 27.20 -22.18
C ASN A 113 23.06 26.53 -20.93
N ILE A 114 23.38 25.25 -20.66
CA ILE A 114 22.96 24.54 -19.45
C ILE A 114 23.46 25.26 -18.20
N VAL A 115 24.72 25.73 -18.18
CA VAL A 115 25.32 26.37 -17.02
C VAL A 115 24.89 27.83 -16.88
N LEU A 116 25.05 28.60 -17.97
CA LEU A 116 24.92 30.06 -17.94
C LEU A 116 23.46 30.55 -18.01
N ASN A 117 22.56 29.78 -18.63
CA ASN A 117 21.13 30.07 -18.67
C ASN A 117 20.35 29.15 -17.71
N ASN A 118 20.69 29.24 -16.44
CA ASN A 118 20.09 28.38 -15.42
C ASN A 118 19.77 29.17 -14.14
N SER A 119 18.64 28.87 -13.52
CA SER A 119 18.27 29.46 -12.23
C SER A 119 18.61 28.55 -11.03
N ALA A 120 19.02 27.31 -11.28
CA ALA A 120 19.57 26.41 -10.29
C ALA A 120 21.10 26.60 -10.17
N THR A 121 21.66 26.29 -9.02
CA THR A 121 23.09 26.42 -8.70
C THR A 121 23.57 25.23 -7.89
N PHE A 122 24.89 25.02 -7.83
CA PHE A 122 25.49 24.10 -6.87
C PHE A 122 25.73 24.82 -5.53
N ASP A 123 25.47 24.13 -4.42
CA ASP A 123 25.87 24.57 -3.08
C ASP A 123 27.34 24.18 -2.78
N ALA A 124 27.80 24.51 -1.56
CA ALA A 124 29.17 24.20 -1.13
C ALA A 124 29.48 22.69 -1.03
N ASP A 125 28.43 21.87 -0.88
CA ASP A 125 28.55 20.41 -0.79
C ASP A 125 28.40 19.72 -2.15
N GLY A 126 28.21 20.50 -3.22
CA GLY A 126 28.03 20.00 -4.59
C GLY A 126 26.61 19.54 -4.91
N ASN A 127 25.61 19.88 -4.09
CA ASN A 127 24.21 19.57 -4.38
C ASN A 127 23.57 20.69 -5.21
N ILE A 128 22.64 20.29 -6.09
CA ILE A 128 21.89 21.24 -6.91
C ILE A 128 20.77 21.85 -6.09
N THR A 129 20.76 23.20 -5.99
CA THR A 129 19.79 23.98 -5.22
C THR A 129 19.16 25.09 -6.04
N GLY A 130 18.00 25.58 -5.62
CA GLY A 130 17.27 26.66 -6.34
C GLY A 130 16.65 26.18 -7.64
N GLY A 131 16.27 27.11 -8.49
CA GLY A 131 15.68 26.89 -9.80
C GLY A 131 14.39 26.06 -9.84
N ASN A 132 13.85 25.92 -11.04
CA ASN A 132 12.70 25.02 -11.28
C ASN A 132 13.18 23.58 -11.53
N SER A 133 12.25 22.62 -11.64
CA SER A 133 12.56 21.21 -11.84
C SER A 133 13.35 20.91 -13.13
N ILE A 134 13.07 21.67 -14.20
CA ILE A 134 13.78 21.55 -15.48
C ILE A 134 15.20 22.07 -15.35
N ASP A 135 15.38 23.22 -14.71
CA ASP A 135 16.69 23.83 -14.48
C ASP A 135 17.59 22.90 -13.66
N ARG A 136 17.05 22.30 -12.60
CA ARG A 136 17.78 21.29 -11.82
C ARG A 136 18.11 20.04 -12.65
N ALA A 137 17.16 19.57 -13.45
CA ALA A 137 17.35 18.40 -14.31
C ALA A 137 18.47 18.61 -15.31
N VAL A 138 18.48 19.71 -16.06
CA VAL A 138 19.52 19.95 -17.04
C VAL A 138 20.88 20.23 -16.39
N LEU A 139 20.92 20.89 -15.23
CA LEU A 139 22.16 21.15 -14.50
C LEU A 139 22.81 19.86 -13.97
N SER A 140 22.04 18.81 -13.72
CA SER A 140 22.58 17.51 -13.28
C SER A 140 23.47 16.81 -14.31
N LEU A 141 23.48 17.29 -15.56
CA LEU A 141 24.40 16.84 -16.61
C LEU A 141 25.83 17.37 -16.44
N ILE A 142 26.04 18.36 -15.58
CA ILE A 142 27.31 19.09 -15.39
C ILE A 142 27.86 18.76 -14.00
N ASN A 143 29.16 18.61 -13.88
CA ASN A 143 29.77 18.46 -12.57
C ASN A 143 30.06 19.83 -11.90
N PRO A 144 30.17 19.90 -10.56
CA PRO A 144 30.36 21.16 -9.84
C PRO A 144 31.63 21.93 -10.21
N GLU A 145 32.71 21.22 -10.54
CA GLU A 145 33.99 21.83 -10.91
C GLU A 145 33.89 22.55 -12.26
N GLU A 146 33.32 21.88 -13.25
CA GLU A 146 33.05 22.42 -14.57
C GLU A 146 32.09 23.62 -14.53
N TYR A 147 31.03 23.51 -13.72
CA TYR A 147 30.10 24.63 -13.47
C TYR A 147 30.84 25.87 -12.95
N ALA A 148 31.70 25.70 -11.93
CA ALA A 148 32.42 26.80 -11.33
C ALA A 148 33.40 27.47 -12.33
N GLU A 149 34.07 26.67 -13.18
CA GLU A 149 34.98 27.17 -14.21
C GLU A 149 34.24 28.00 -15.26
N ILE A 150 33.11 27.50 -15.79
CA ILE A 150 32.31 28.20 -16.81
C ILE A 150 31.77 29.51 -16.26
N CYS A 151 31.19 29.49 -15.06
CA CYS A 151 30.64 30.69 -14.41
C CYS A 151 31.73 31.76 -14.15
N LYS A 152 32.94 31.34 -13.78
CA LYS A 152 34.06 32.25 -13.54
C LYS A 152 34.50 32.96 -14.83
N ASN A 153 34.47 32.25 -15.95
CA ASN A 153 34.93 32.74 -17.25
C ASN A 153 33.88 33.58 -18.01
N SER A 154 32.62 33.49 -17.60
CA SER A 154 31.50 34.12 -18.31
C SER A 154 30.51 34.75 -17.33
N PRO A 155 30.83 35.90 -16.71
CA PRO A 155 29.94 36.57 -15.77
C PRO A 155 28.65 37.02 -16.43
N MET A 156 27.54 36.80 -15.73
CA MET A 156 26.19 37.19 -16.14
C MET A 156 26.05 38.74 -16.11
N VAL A 157 25.44 39.29 -17.15
CA VAL A 157 25.19 40.74 -17.31
C VAL A 157 23.68 41.03 -17.12
N HIS A 158 22.83 40.39 -17.90
CA HIS A 158 21.36 40.52 -17.83
C HIS A 158 20.70 39.14 -17.86
N LYS A 159 19.48 39.08 -17.32
CA LYS A 159 18.70 37.84 -17.35
C LYS A 159 17.20 38.10 -17.53
N GLN A 160 16.58 37.25 -18.33
CA GLN A 160 15.13 37.11 -18.41
C GLN A 160 14.81 35.68 -17.94
N VAL A 161 14.14 35.57 -16.80
CA VAL A 161 13.70 34.27 -16.26
C VAL A 161 12.57 33.69 -17.09
N PHE A 162 12.40 32.38 -17.04
CA PHE A 162 11.29 31.70 -17.72
C PHE A 162 9.93 32.25 -17.26
N SER A 163 9.06 32.52 -18.22
CA SER A 163 7.65 32.80 -17.98
C SER A 163 6.75 31.94 -18.87
N SER A 164 5.54 31.65 -18.39
CA SER A 164 4.56 30.87 -19.18
C SER A 164 4.08 31.61 -20.42
N GLU A 165 4.16 32.93 -20.41
CA GLU A 165 3.79 33.80 -21.54
C GLU A 165 4.84 33.72 -22.65
N ASN A 166 6.11 33.92 -22.30
CA ASN A 166 7.22 33.91 -23.26
C ASN A 166 7.60 32.48 -23.66
N LYS A 167 7.46 31.50 -22.76
CA LYS A 167 7.86 30.08 -22.90
C LYS A 167 9.38 29.86 -23.12
N TYR A 168 10.21 30.83 -22.74
CA TYR A 168 11.67 30.71 -22.76
C TYR A 168 12.31 31.53 -21.64
N SER A 169 13.57 31.20 -21.31
CA SER A 169 14.50 32.01 -20.53
C SER A 169 15.65 32.47 -21.40
N ALA A 170 16.24 33.62 -21.08
CA ALA A 170 17.39 34.15 -21.79
C ALA A 170 18.37 34.84 -20.82
N TYR A 171 19.65 34.47 -20.88
CA TYR A 171 20.68 35.02 -20.02
C TYR A 171 21.82 35.54 -20.87
N GLU A 172 22.15 36.82 -20.67
CA GLU A 172 23.28 37.51 -21.31
C GLU A 172 24.53 37.39 -20.45
N VAL A 173 25.61 36.96 -21.04
CA VAL A 173 26.91 36.83 -20.39
C VAL A 173 27.98 37.53 -21.18
N LYS A 174 29.10 37.81 -20.54
CA LYS A 174 30.27 38.41 -21.17
C LYS A 174 31.43 37.44 -21.01
N ASP A 175 32.08 37.10 -22.13
CA ASP A 175 33.25 36.23 -22.08
C ASP A 175 34.51 36.97 -21.54
N LYS A 176 35.59 36.25 -21.33
CA LYS A 176 36.86 36.79 -20.84
C LYS A 176 37.52 37.82 -21.80
N TYR A 177 37.08 37.88 -23.06
CA TYR A 177 37.53 38.83 -24.05
C TYR A 177 36.63 40.05 -24.20
N GLY A 178 35.51 40.08 -23.49
CA GLY A 178 34.54 41.15 -23.51
C GLY A 178 33.44 41.03 -24.55
N ASN A 179 33.36 39.89 -25.26
CA ASN A 179 32.26 39.62 -26.19
C ASN A 179 30.97 39.26 -25.44
N ILE A 180 29.83 39.67 -25.98
CA ILE A 180 28.53 39.40 -25.43
C ILE A 180 27.94 38.17 -26.10
N PHE A 181 27.42 37.24 -25.31
CA PHE A 181 26.62 36.09 -25.74
C PHE A 181 25.33 36.03 -24.96
N THR A 182 24.21 35.78 -25.65
CA THR A 182 22.92 35.56 -25.01
C THR A 182 22.46 34.13 -25.30
N TYR A 183 22.25 33.36 -24.24
CA TYR A 183 21.82 31.98 -24.31
C TYR A 183 20.29 31.92 -24.09
N TYR A 184 19.60 31.17 -24.94
CA TYR A 184 18.16 31.00 -24.93
C TYR A 184 17.81 29.54 -24.66
N LYS A 185 16.87 29.29 -23.75
CA LYS A 185 16.38 27.95 -23.37
C LYS A 185 14.87 27.99 -23.25
N GLY A 186 14.15 27.11 -23.97
CA GLY A 186 12.70 27.15 -23.93
C GLY A 186 11.98 26.12 -24.76
N ALA A 187 10.71 26.37 -24.99
CA ALA A 187 9.85 25.50 -25.77
C ALA A 187 10.34 25.40 -27.23
N PRO A 188 10.48 24.18 -27.78
CA PRO A 188 10.99 23.98 -29.15
C PRO A 188 10.27 24.80 -30.20
N GLU A 189 8.94 24.88 -30.13
CA GLU A 189 8.12 25.65 -31.07
C GLU A 189 8.46 27.14 -31.07
N LYS A 190 8.95 27.69 -29.95
CA LYS A 190 9.35 29.11 -29.87
C LYS A 190 10.78 29.33 -30.35
N ILE A 191 11.71 28.50 -29.90
CA ILE A 191 13.15 28.66 -30.21
C ILE A 191 13.43 28.34 -31.68
N ILE A 192 12.94 27.19 -32.19
CA ILE A 192 13.21 26.70 -33.55
C ILE A 192 12.68 27.67 -34.63
N GLN A 193 11.52 28.29 -34.41
CA GLN A 193 10.95 29.26 -35.36
C GLN A 193 11.84 30.50 -35.58
N ASN A 194 12.67 30.84 -34.60
CA ASN A 194 13.53 32.03 -34.61
C ASN A 194 15.01 31.69 -34.89
N CYS A 195 15.32 30.42 -35.23
CA CYS A 195 16.67 30.00 -35.55
C CYS A 195 16.98 30.13 -37.05
N ASN A 196 18.23 30.54 -37.34
CA ASN A 196 18.73 30.62 -38.69
C ASN A 196 19.38 29.30 -39.12
N PHE A 197 18.61 28.45 -39.79
CA PHE A 197 19.09 27.13 -40.30
C PHE A 197 19.74 27.19 -41.68
N LYS A 198 19.98 28.40 -42.26
CA LYS A 198 20.53 28.53 -43.60
C LYS A 198 22.00 28.10 -43.68
N ILE A 199 22.73 28.04 -42.56
CA ILE A 199 24.16 27.69 -42.49
C ILE A 199 24.35 26.21 -42.22
N ALA A 200 23.46 25.57 -41.47
CA ALA A 200 23.46 24.15 -41.22
C ALA A 200 22.44 23.50 -42.16
N ASN A 201 22.81 22.48 -42.94
CA ASN A 201 21.89 21.66 -43.75
C ASN A 201 20.89 20.88 -42.87
N THR A 202 20.43 21.51 -41.78
CA THR A 202 19.54 20.90 -40.80
C THR A 202 18.14 20.81 -41.38
N ASN A 203 17.64 19.61 -41.52
CA ASN A 203 16.27 19.39 -41.97
C ASN A 203 15.31 19.59 -40.80
N ILE A 204 14.69 20.78 -40.74
CA ILE A 204 13.70 21.15 -39.69
C ILE A 204 12.58 20.11 -39.59
N SER A 205 12.20 19.48 -40.70
CA SER A 205 11.16 18.45 -40.70
C SER A 205 11.61 17.23 -39.89
N VAL A 206 12.85 16.78 -40.05
CA VAL A 206 13.41 15.65 -39.29
C VAL A 206 13.50 15.99 -37.80
N LEU A 207 13.91 17.20 -37.47
CA LEU A 207 13.96 17.65 -36.08
C LEU A 207 12.58 17.68 -35.44
N ASN A 208 11.57 18.20 -36.15
CA ASN A 208 10.18 18.22 -35.67
C ASN A 208 9.57 16.81 -35.53
N GLU A 209 9.89 15.88 -36.42
CA GLU A 209 9.49 14.48 -36.28
C GLU A 209 10.12 13.85 -35.05
N LYS A 210 11.42 14.12 -34.80
CA LYS A 210 12.11 13.62 -33.63
C LYS A 210 11.53 14.19 -32.33
N ILE A 211 11.21 15.47 -32.29
CA ILE A 211 10.53 16.11 -31.14
C ILE A 211 9.16 15.44 -30.89
N LYS A 212 8.39 15.17 -31.94
CA LYS A 212 7.10 14.46 -31.82
C LYS A 212 7.29 13.06 -31.27
N GLU A 213 8.29 12.31 -31.77
CA GLU A 213 8.62 10.98 -31.26
C GLU A 213 8.97 11.04 -29.75
N LEU A 214 9.82 11.97 -29.34
CA LEU A 214 10.22 12.13 -27.93
C LEU A 214 9.02 12.54 -27.05
N THR A 215 8.19 13.47 -27.53
CA THR A 215 6.99 13.91 -26.80
C THR A 215 5.98 12.78 -26.66
N SER A 216 5.81 11.92 -27.68
CA SER A 216 4.94 10.74 -27.58
C SER A 216 5.43 9.71 -26.55
N LYS A 217 6.73 9.72 -26.24
CA LYS A 217 7.36 8.94 -25.15
C LYS A 217 7.37 9.68 -23.81
N SER A 218 6.47 10.64 -23.61
CA SER A 218 6.33 11.43 -22.38
C SER A 218 7.54 12.29 -22.02
N MET A 219 8.44 12.55 -22.96
CA MET A 219 9.58 13.43 -22.75
C MET A 219 9.18 14.89 -22.98
N ARG A 220 9.62 15.75 -22.08
CA ARG A 220 9.54 17.19 -22.27
C ARG A 220 10.80 17.67 -22.99
N CYS A 221 10.64 18.13 -24.21
CA CYS A 221 11.75 18.64 -25.04
C CYS A 221 12.02 20.11 -24.72
N ILE A 222 13.28 20.47 -24.56
CA ILE A 222 13.79 21.81 -24.28
C ILE A 222 14.78 22.17 -25.36
N ALA A 223 14.49 23.16 -26.17
CA ALA A 223 15.40 23.67 -27.19
C ALA A 223 16.36 24.68 -26.62
N LEU A 224 17.61 24.62 -27.08
CA LEU A 224 18.70 25.48 -26.72
C LEU A 224 19.19 26.23 -27.96
N ALA A 225 19.45 27.52 -27.82
CA ALA A 225 20.02 28.37 -28.85
C ALA A 225 20.84 29.50 -28.22
N TRP A 226 21.62 30.20 -29.02
CA TRP A 226 22.38 31.36 -28.58
C TRP A 226 22.44 32.44 -29.66
N SER A 227 22.85 33.65 -29.27
CA SER A 227 23.09 34.77 -30.18
C SER A 227 24.26 35.62 -29.66
N SER A 228 24.97 36.26 -30.56
CA SER A 228 26.00 37.27 -30.24
C SER A 228 25.42 38.67 -29.99
N LYS A 229 24.08 38.79 -30.01
CA LYS A 229 23.39 40.06 -29.75
C LYS A 229 23.03 40.23 -28.26
N PRO A 230 22.99 41.46 -27.74
CA PRO A 230 22.53 41.74 -26.39
C PRO A 230 21.08 41.27 -26.19
N LEU A 231 20.75 40.93 -24.94
CA LEU A 231 19.37 40.58 -24.55
C LEU A 231 18.43 41.78 -24.64
N VAL A 232 17.31 41.57 -25.33
CA VAL A 232 16.17 42.50 -25.30
C VAL A 232 14.99 41.75 -24.69
N GLU A 233 14.51 42.20 -23.53
CA GLU A 233 13.44 41.53 -22.80
C GLU A 233 12.17 41.38 -23.65
N GLY A 234 11.59 40.21 -23.64
CA GLY A 234 10.34 39.87 -24.36
C GLY A 234 10.50 39.69 -25.87
N ILE A 235 11.69 39.90 -26.44
CA ILE A 235 11.94 39.77 -27.87
C ILE A 235 12.94 38.67 -28.14
N LEU A 236 12.53 37.68 -28.96
CA LEU A 236 13.43 36.68 -29.53
C LEU A 236 14.03 37.24 -30.83
N PRO A 237 15.37 37.23 -30.99
CA PRO A 237 15.99 37.51 -32.28
C PRO A 237 15.54 36.48 -33.33
N ASP A 238 15.50 36.86 -34.59
CA ASP A 238 15.13 36.03 -35.74
C ASP A 238 16.33 35.31 -36.39
N ASP A 239 17.50 35.42 -35.78
CA ASP A 239 18.80 34.90 -36.24
C ASP A 239 19.52 34.05 -35.15
N LEU A 240 18.76 33.38 -34.31
CA LEU A 240 19.33 32.50 -33.28
C LEU A 240 20.14 31.38 -33.91
N GLU A 241 21.29 31.06 -33.32
CA GLU A 241 22.05 29.86 -33.65
C GLU A 241 21.55 28.71 -32.77
N PHE A 242 21.01 27.67 -33.41
CA PHE A 242 20.46 26.50 -32.75
C PHE A 242 21.58 25.62 -32.20
N SER A 243 21.52 25.27 -30.91
CA SER A 243 22.51 24.41 -30.26
C SER A 243 22.07 22.94 -30.19
N GLY A 244 20.78 22.71 -29.87
CA GLY A 244 20.29 21.33 -29.71
C GLY A 244 19.02 21.25 -28.86
N ILE A 245 18.66 20.02 -28.51
CA ILE A 245 17.48 19.71 -27.65
C ILE A 245 17.89 18.80 -26.51
N ILE A 246 17.36 19.07 -25.33
CA ILE A 246 17.42 18.15 -24.19
C ILE A 246 16.01 17.59 -23.94
N GLY A 247 15.88 16.27 -23.97
CA GLY A 247 14.68 15.57 -23.55
C GLY A 247 14.78 15.19 -22.07
N VAL A 248 13.85 15.68 -21.26
CA VAL A 248 13.73 15.34 -19.84
C VAL A 248 12.45 14.58 -19.58
N VAL A 249 12.47 13.66 -18.63
CA VAL A 249 11.36 12.82 -18.25
C VAL A 249 11.28 12.73 -16.73
N ASP A 250 10.08 12.57 -16.19
CA ASP A 250 9.87 12.10 -14.83
C ASP A 250 9.75 10.57 -14.89
N PRO A 251 10.82 9.82 -14.53
CA PRO A 251 10.88 8.39 -14.78
C PRO A 251 9.93 7.62 -13.86
N VAL A 252 9.38 6.53 -14.38
CA VAL A 252 8.68 5.52 -13.58
C VAL A 252 9.65 4.94 -12.56
N ARG A 253 9.20 4.73 -11.32
CA ARG A 253 10.00 4.06 -10.28
C ARG A 253 10.20 2.59 -10.65
N ASP A 254 11.40 2.06 -10.43
CA ASP A 254 11.80 0.70 -10.84
C ASP A 254 10.90 -0.39 -10.24
N GLU A 255 10.35 -0.15 -9.04
CA GLU A 255 9.52 -1.12 -8.32
C GLU A 255 8.06 -1.16 -8.80
N VAL A 256 7.59 -0.09 -9.44
CA VAL A 256 6.17 0.09 -9.79
C VAL A 256 5.65 -0.97 -10.76
N PRO A 257 6.34 -1.34 -11.85
CA PRO A 257 5.83 -2.37 -12.76
C PRO A 257 5.59 -3.71 -12.06
N ASN A 258 6.51 -4.10 -11.18
CA ASN A 258 6.36 -5.33 -10.39
C ASN A 258 5.20 -5.23 -9.39
N ALA A 259 5.02 -4.08 -8.76
CA ALA A 259 3.92 -3.85 -7.82
C ALA A 259 2.56 -3.88 -8.53
N VAL A 260 2.44 -3.26 -9.72
CA VAL A 260 1.23 -3.32 -10.55
C VAL A 260 0.93 -4.76 -10.98
N GLN A 261 1.95 -5.51 -11.40
CA GLN A 261 1.76 -6.93 -11.74
C GLN A 261 1.27 -7.74 -10.54
N LEU A 262 1.81 -7.49 -9.36
CA LEU A 262 1.40 -8.17 -8.13
C LEU A 262 -0.05 -7.80 -7.74
N ALA A 263 -0.43 -6.53 -7.84
CA ALA A 263 -1.80 -6.07 -7.63
C ALA A 263 -2.78 -6.77 -8.59
N ASN A 264 -2.46 -6.80 -9.89
CA ASN A 264 -3.28 -7.48 -10.89
C ASN A 264 -3.43 -9.00 -10.61
N LYS A 265 -2.34 -9.69 -10.22
CA LYS A 265 -2.40 -11.10 -9.80
C LYS A 265 -3.30 -11.30 -8.59
N GLY A 266 -3.31 -10.35 -7.67
CA GLY A 266 -4.17 -10.32 -6.49
C GLY A 266 -5.61 -9.89 -6.77
N GLY A 267 -6.01 -9.73 -8.03
CA GLY A 267 -7.36 -9.32 -8.42
C GLY A 267 -7.68 -7.86 -8.14
N ILE A 268 -6.67 -7.01 -7.98
CA ILE A 268 -6.80 -5.57 -7.74
C ILE A 268 -6.62 -4.84 -9.05
N GLN A 269 -7.64 -4.09 -9.45
CA GLN A 269 -7.55 -3.19 -10.59
C GLN A 269 -6.80 -1.92 -10.20
N VAL A 270 -5.93 -1.43 -11.08
CA VAL A 270 -5.26 -0.13 -10.92
C VAL A 270 -5.76 0.81 -12.01
N ILE A 271 -6.13 2.03 -11.63
CA ILE A 271 -6.52 3.12 -12.52
C ILE A 271 -5.60 4.31 -12.24
N GLU A 272 -4.90 4.78 -13.27
CA GLU A 272 -4.15 6.03 -13.21
C GLU A 272 -5.09 7.21 -13.41
N ILE A 273 -5.01 8.19 -12.52
CA ILE A 273 -5.80 9.43 -12.56
C ILE A 273 -4.84 10.61 -12.46
N THR A 274 -4.64 11.31 -13.57
CA THR A 274 -3.61 12.36 -13.64
C THR A 274 -4.12 13.67 -14.25
N GLY A 275 -3.48 14.78 -13.90
CA GLY A 275 -3.66 16.07 -14.54
C GLY A 275 -2.95 16.21 -15.90
N ASP A 276 -2.10 15.24 -16.27
CA ASP A 276 -1.33 15.26 -17.52
C ASP A 276 -2.20 15.06 -18.76
N CYS A 277 -1.62 15.35 -19.94
CA CYS A 277 -2.29 15.09 -21.23
C CYS A 277 -2.42 13.58 -21.46
N TYR A 278 -3.35 13.23 -22.37
CA TYR A 278 -3.72 11.85 -22.67
C TYR A 278 -2.52 10.98 -23.09
N GLU A 279 -1.68 11.51 -23.99
CA GLU A 279 -0.53 10.79 -24.56
C GLU A 279 0.50 10.45 -23.45
N THR A 280 0.78 11.39 -22.56
CA THR A 280 1.70 11.18 -21.42
C THR A 280 1.12 10.16 -20.44
N ALA A 281 -0.15 10.28 -20.08
CA ALA A 281 -0.82 9.38 -19.16
C ALA A 281 -0.81 7.93 -19.69
N VAL A 282 -1.21 7.72 -20.94
CA VAL A 282 -1.21 6.38 -21.57
C VAL A 282 0.20 5.81 -21.67
N SER A 283 1.20 6.63 -22.02
CA SER A 283 2.60 6.18 -22.10
C SER A 283 3.12 5.69 -20.75
N ILE A 284 2.91 6.45 -19.68
CA ILE A 284 3.34 6.08 -18.31
C ILE A 284 2.55 4.86 -17.81
N ALA A 285 1.22 4.84 -18.00
CA ALA A 285 0.41 3.69 -17.63
C ALA A 285 0.84 2.40 -18.35
N SER A 286 1.27 2.50 -19.63
CA SER A 286 1.81 1.37 -20.38
C SER A 286 3.16 0.90 -19.84
N GLU A 287 4.07 1.82 -19.51
CA GLU A 287 5.36 1.53 -18.89
C GLU A 287 5.20 0.87 -17.52
N CYS A 288 4.23 1.34 -16.72
CA CYS A 288 3.87 0.73 -15.44
C CYS A 288 3.17 -0.63 -15.56
N GLY A 289 2.67 -1.01 -16.75
CA GLY A 289 1.88 -2.22 -16.95
C GLY A 289 0.42 -2.10 -16.48
N ILE A 290 -0.07 -0.88 -16.26
CA ILE A 290 -1.47 -0.56 -15.93
C ILE A 290 -2.33 -0.66 -17.18
N TYR A 291 -1.88 -0.05 -18.29
CA TYR A 291 -2.58 0.02 -19.55
C TYR A 291 -1.98 -0.96 -20.58
N LYS A 292 -2.84 -1.60 -21.37
CA LYS A 292 -2.50 -2.45 -22.52
C LYS A 292 -3.40 -2.11 -23.68
N ASP A 293 -2.96 -2.43 -24.88
CA ASP A 293 -3.78 -2.22 -26.10
C ASP A 293 -5.13 -2.92 -25.94
N GLY A 294 -6.20 -2.15 -26.13
CA GLY A 294 -7.58 -2.59 -25.96
C GLY A 294 -8.22 -2.23 -24.62
N ASP A 295 -7.46 -1.75 -23.65
CA ASP A 295 -8.00 -1.16 -22.41
C ASP A 295 -8.61 0.23 -22.67
N VAL A 296 -9.44 0.69 -21.74
CA VAL A 296 -10.08 2.01 -21.83
C VAL A 296 -9.22 3.08 -21.17
N ALA A 297 -8.90 4.12 -21.94
CA ALA A 297 -8.31 5.36 -21.46
C ALA A 297 -9.20 6.53 -21.91
N LEU A 298 -9.47 7.48 -21.01
CA LEU A 298 -10.34 8.62 -21.27
C LEU A 298 -9.68 9.93 -20.88
N THR A 299 -10.10 10.99 -21.54
CA THR A 299 -9.89 12.36 -21.07
C THR A 299 -10.97 12.76 -20.06
N ASN A 300 -10.70 13.77 -19.25
CA ASN A 300 -11.70 14.36 -18.35
C ASN A 300 -13.00 14.73 -19.07
N ASP A 301 -12.88 15.38 -20.25
CA ASP A 301 -14.03 15.85 -21.00
C ASP A 301 -14.92 14.70 -21.54
N GLU A 302 -14.31 13.58 -21.91
CA GLU A 302 -15.04 12.38 -22.32
C GLU A 302 -15.73 11.75 -21.10
N PHE A 303 -15.02 11.63 -19.97
CA PHE A 303 -15.57 11.08 -18.74
C PHE A 303 -16.74 11.92 -18.20
N GLU A 304 -16.65 13.25 -18.21
CA GLU A 304 -17.71 14.14 -17.72
C GLU A 304 -18.96 14.14 -18.59
N LYS A 305 -18.85 13.88 -19.90
CA LYS A 305 -19.99 13.75 -20.80
C LYS A 305 -20.80 12.47 -20.61
N MET A 306 -20.20 11.45 -19.99
CA MET A 306 -20.88 10.18 -19.72
C MET A 306 -21.84 10.28 -18.55
N SER A 307 -22.98 9.61 -18.64
CA SER A 307 -23.88 9.38 -17.51
C SER A 307 -23.25 8.43 -16.49
N ASP A 308 -23.75 8.44 -15.26
CA ASP A 308 -23.23 7.55 -14.20
C ASP A 308 -23.35 6.07 -14.56
N GLU A 309 -24.44 5.69 -15.25
CA GLU A 309 -24.62 4.31 -15.70
C GLU A 309 -23.65 3.90 -16.81
N GLU A 310 -23.27 4.82 -17.70
CA GLU A 310 -22.25 4.58 -18.72
C GLU A 310 -20.87 4.45 -18.08
N VAL A 311 -20.54 5.32 -17.11
CA VAL A 311 -19.29 5.24 -16.37
C VAL A 311 -19.18 3.91 -15.61
N LYS A 312 -20.23 3.48 -14.91
CA LYS A 312 -20.23 2.19 -14.20
C LYS A 312 -19.97 1.01 -15.14
N LYS A 313 -20.47 1.04 -16.36
CA LYS A 313 -20.21 -0.03 -17.35
C LYS A 313 -18.75 -0.11 -17.78
N ILE A 314 -18.04 1.02 -17.87
CA ILE A 314 -16.65 1.05 -18.34
C ILE A 314 -15.63 0.91 -17.21
N ILE A 315 -15.96 1.20 -15.95
CA ILE A 315 -15.03 1.09 -14.81
C ILE A 315 -14.23 -0.24 -14.81
N PRO A 316 -14.82 -1.42 -15.09
CA PRO A 316 -14.04 -2.66 -15.09
C PRO A 316 -12.89 -2.72 -16.12
N SER A 317 -12.98 -1.99 -17.23
CA SER A 317 -11.98 -1.91 -18.28
C SER A 317 -11.19 -0.59 -18.28
N LEU A 318 -11.59 0.37 -17.45
CA LEU A 318 -10.95 1.69 -17.36
C LEU A 318 -9.57 1.55 -16.71
N LYS A 319 -8.56 2.15 -17.31
CA LYS A 319 -7.17 2.13 -16.83
C LYS A 319 -6.56 3.51 -16.63
N VAL A 320 -7.00 4.50 -17.42
CA VAL A 320 -6.44 5.85 -17.39
C VAL A 320 -7.55 6.87 -17.50
N VAL A 321 -7.48 7.90 -16.66
CA VAL A 321 -8.25 9.15 -16.83
C VAL A 321 -7.27 10.32 -16.77
N SER A 322 -7.14 11.03 -17.90
CA SER A 322 -6.20 12.15 -18.07
C SER A 322 -6.87 13.50 -17.89
N ARG A 323 -6.10 14.54 -17.57
CA ARG A 323 -6.55 15.91 -17.30
C ARG A 323 -7.66 16.00 -16.24
N CYS A 324 -7.62 15.10 -15.24
CA CYS A 324 -8.65 14.96 -14.24
C CYS A 324 -8.88 16.22 -13.41
N SER A 325 -10.15 16.60 -13.28
CA SER A 325 -10.61 17.57 -12.29
C SER A 325 -10.78 16.91 -10.91
N PRO A 326 -10.78 17.68 -9.80
CA PRO A 326 -11.11 17.15 -8.47
C PRO A 326 -12.47 16.46 -8.42
N ASN A 327 -13.45 16.99 -9.15
CA ASN A 327 -14.81 16.43 -9.23
C ASN A 327 -14.81 15.07 -9.92
N THR A 328 -14.04 14.92 -10.99
CA THR A 328 -13.90 13.65 -11.72
C THR A 328 -13.29 12.57 -10.82
N LYS A 329 -12.24 12.90 -10.05
CA LYS A 329 -11.64 11.99 -9.08
C LYS A 329 -12.67 11.51 -8.04
N LEU A 330 -13.43 12.44 -7.46
CA LEU A 330 -14.47 12.14 -6.48
C LEU A 330 -15.60 11.30 -7.09
N ARG A 331 -16.07 11.65 -8.30
CA ARG A 331 -17.13 10.93 -9.02
C ARG A 331 -16.73 9.49 -9.31
N LEU A 332 -15.51 9.25 -9.80
CA LEU A 332 -15.02 7.90 -10.07
C LEU A 332 -15.01 7.03 -8.82
N VAL A 333 -14.46 7.55 -7.71
CA VAL A 333 -14.44 6.83 -6.42
C VAL A 333 -15.86 6.51 -5.96
N THR A 334 -16.77 7.48 -6.04
CA THR A 334 -18.17 7.31 -5.61
C THR A 334 -18.88 6.24 -6.42
N LEU A 335 -18.79 6.30 -7.75
CA LEU A 335 -19.45 5.33 -8.64
C LEU A 335 -18.88 3.92 -8.48
N ALA A 336 -17.56 3.79 -8.30
CA ALA A 336 -16.93 2.50 -8.01
C ALA A 336 -17.46 1.91 -6.68
N GLN A 337 -17.61 2.72 -5.64
CA GLN A 337 -18.19 2.27 -4.36
C GLN A 337 -19.68 1.88 -4.49
N GLU A 338 -20.46 2.58 -5.29
CA GLU A 338 -21.86 2.22 -5.59
C GLU A 338 -21.98 0.86 -6.29
N MET A 339 -20.95 0.46 -7.05
CA MET A 339 -20.84 -0.89 -7.63
C MET A 339 -20.42 -1.96 -6.60
N GLY A 340 -20.22 -1.58 -5.34
CA GLY A 340 -19.76 -2.49 -4.28
C GLY A 340 -18.25 -2.72 -4.27
N ARG A 341 -17.46 -1.90 -5.01
CA ARG A 341 -16.00 -1.96 -4.99
C ARG A 341 -15.45 -1.35 -3.70
N SER A 342 -14.31 -1.84 -3.26
CA SER A 342 -13.53 -1.24 -2.18
C SER A 342 -12.35 -0.48 -2.78
N VAL A 343 -12.38 0.84 -2.63
CA VAL A 343 -11.50 1.76 -3.33
C VAL A 343 -10.41 2.30 -2.41
N ALA A 344 -9.16 2.11 -2.81
CA ALA A 344 -8.03 2.88 -2.30
C ALA A 344 -7.75 4.06 -3.24
N MET A 345 -7.50 5.24 -2.70
CA MET A 345 -7.20 6.46 -3.46
C MET A 345 -5.89 7.05 -2.98
N THR A 346 -5.03 7.46 -3.91
CA THR A 346 -3.82 8.22 -3.60
C THR A 346 -3.94 9.67 -4.02
N GLY A 347 -3.24 10.56 -3.31
CA GLY A 347 -3.17 11.96 -3.69
C GLY A 347 -2.17 12.73 -2.83
N ASP A 348 -1.63 13.82 -3.39
CA ASP A 348 -0.65 14.70 -2.77
C ASP A 348 -1.15 16.16 -2.68
N GLY A 349 -2.14 16.52 -3.51
CA GLY A 349 -2.66 17.87 -3.64
C GLY A 349 -3.90 18.14 -2.79
N ILE A 350 -4.18 19.45 -2.60
CA ILE A 350 -5.45 19.92 -2.00
C ILE A 350 -6.64 19.41 -2.81
N ASN A 351 -6.48 19.33 -4.14
CA ASN A 351 -7.49 18.89 -5.09
C ASN A 351 -7.92 17.43 -4.91
N ASP A 352 -7.08 16.62 -4.30
CA ASP A 352 -7.35 15.18 -4.07
C ASP A 352 -8.11 14.92 -2.78
N SER A 353 -8.12 15.89 -1.86
CA SER A 353 -8.68 15.73 -0.51
C SER A 353 -10.13 15.23 -0.48
N PRO A 354 -11.06 15.67 -1.36
CA PRO A 354 -12.42 15.15 -1.37
C PRO A 354 -12.47 13.65 -1.76
N ALA A 355 -11.66 13.23 -2.74
CA ALA A 355 -11.58 11.84 -3.18
C ALA A 355 -10.88 10.95 -2.14
N LEU A 356 -9.81 11.46 -1.49
CA LEU A 356 -9.13 10.78 -0.38
C LEU A 356 -10.05 10.49 0.79
N LYS A 357 -10.85 11.48 1.21
CA LYS A 357 -11.85 11.31 2.30
C LYS A 357 -12.98 10.36 1.93
N ARG A 358 -13.36 10.31 0.64
CA ARG A 358 -14.46 9.47 0.15
C ARG A 358 -14.05 8.02 0.01
N ALA A 359 -12.80 7.73 -0.34
CA ALA A 359 -12.27 6.39 -0.52
C ALA A 359 -12.44 5.52 0.75
N ASP A 360 -12.45 4.20 0.58
CA ASP A 360 -12.44 3.28 1.72
C ASP A 360 -11.13 3.38 2.49
N VAL A 361 -10.01 3.58 1.77
CA VAL A 361 -8.71 3.90 2.34
C VAL A 361 -8.04 5.01 1.51
N GLY A 362 -7.81 6.16 2.12
CA GLY A 362 -7.06 7.26 1.53
C GLY A 362 -5.56 7.19 1.87
N PHE A 363 -4.70 7.22 0.85
CA PHE A 363 -3.25 7.26 0.97
C PHE A 363 -2.73 8.66 0.61
N GLY A 364 -2.18 9.35 1.60
CA GLY A 364 -1.48 10.62 1.40
C GLY A 364 0.02 10.41 1.20
N MET A 365 0.64 11.30 0.43
CA MET A 365 2.09 11.31 0.23
C MET A 365 2.78 12.14 1.31
N GLN A 366 4.00 11.74 1.72
CA GLN A 366 4.80 12.52 2.67
C GLN A 366 5.16 13.89 2.13
N SER A 367 5.48 13.97 0.85
CA SER A 367 5.76 15.23 0.14
C SER A 367 4.51 16.06 -0.15
N GLY A 368 3.32 15.48 0.03
CA GLY A 368 2.04 16.13 -0.28
C GLY A 368 1.67 17.28 0.67
N SER A 369 0.63 18.00 0.30
CA SER A 369 0.10 19.11 1.09
C SER A 369 -0.45 18.64 2.44
N ASP A 370 -0.42 19.50 3.46
CA ASP A 370 -0.98 19.18 4.78
C ASP A 370 -2.47 18.84 4.71
N VAL A 371 -3.21 19.47 3.78
CA VAL A 371 -4.63 19.19 3.56
C VAL A 371 -4.86 17.79 3.02
N ALA A 372 -4.02 17.31 2.09
CA ALA A 372 -4.07 15.94 1.58
C ALA A 372 -3.69 14.93 2.68
N LYS A 373 -2.64 15.22 3.44
CA LYS A 373 -2.23 14.39 4.60
C LYS A 373 -3.32 14.30 5.65
N GLU A 374 -4.01 15.42 5.93
CA GLU A 374 -5.13 15.44 6.89
C GLU A 374 -6.32 14.63 6.39
N ALA A 375 -6.61 14.68 5.10
CA ALA A 375 -7.70 13.94 4.45
C ALA A 375 -7.45 12.44 4.36
N SER A 376 -6.20 11.99 4.44
CA SER A 376 -5.81 10.59 4.27
C SER A 376 -5.88 9.78 5.57
N ASP A 377 -6.08 8.47 5.45
CA ASP A 377 -6.03 7.50 6.54
C ASP A 377 -4.61 6.99 6.80
N ILE A 378 -3.82 6.88 5.74
CA ILE A 378 -2.46 6.34 5.73
C ILE A 378 -1.55 7.32 5.00
N ILE A 379 -0.32 7.50 5.50
CA ILE A 379 0.70 8.31 4.83
C ILE A 379 1.84 7.39 4.37
N LEU A 380 2.24 7.55 3.12
CA LEU A 380 3.42 6.89 2.56
C LEU A 380 4.62 7.80 2.75
N THR A 381 5.62 7.35 3.52
CA THR A 381 6.80 8.17 3.84
C THR A 381 7.85 8.17 2.72
N ASP A 382 7.70 7.27 1.76
CA ASP A 382 8.54 7.13 0.55
C ASP A 382 7.85 7.58 -0.74
N ASP A 383 6.60 8.02 -0.64
CA ASP A 383 5.76 8.42 -1.77
C ASP A 383 5.66 7.37 -2.90
N ASN A 384 5.77 6.08 -2.58
CA ASN A 384 5.93 5.01 -3.56
C ASN A 384 4.67 4.14 -3.69
N PHE A 385 4.19 3.95 -4.92
CA PHE A 385 3.06 3.06 -5.22
C PHE A 385 3.27 1.62 -4.72
N ALA A 386 4.51 1.12 -4.76
CA ALA A 386 4.81 -0.22 -4.27
C ALA A 386 4.46 -0.40 -2.79
N SER A 387 4.58 0.67 -1.98
CA SER A 387 4.20 0.67 -0.57
C SER A 387 2.69 0.57 -0.38
N ILE A 388 1.86 1.05 -1.33
CA ILE A 388 0.40 0.83 -1.30
C ILE A 388 0.08 -0.65 -1.44
N VAL A 389 0.67 -1.31 -2.44
CA VAL A 389 0.47 -2.74 -2.70
C VAL A 389 0.95 -3.58 -1.50
N LYS A 390 2.07 -3.17 -0.89
CA LYS A 390 2.56 -3.76 0.36
C LYS A 390 1.58 -3.54 1.53
N GLY A 391 0.96 -2.38 1.61
CA GLY A 391 -0.10 -2.08 2.58
C GLY A 391 -1.30 -3.02 2.44
N VAL A 392 -1.73 -3.30 1.21
CA VAL A 392 -2.81 -4.27 0.94
C VAL A 392 -2.39 -5.69 1.36
N GLU A 393 -1.17 -6.12 1.06
CA GLU A 393 -0.63 -7.42 1.50
C GLU A 393 -0.66 -7.55 3.04
N LEU A 394 -0.25 -6.50 3.74
CA LEU A 394 -0.30 -6.45 5.21
C LEU A 394 -1.74 -6.43 5.74
N GLY A 395 -2.67 -5.74 5.08
CA GLY A 395 -4.09 -5.76 5.41
C GLY A 395 -4.70 -7.15 5.24
N ARG A 396 -4.38 -7.86 4.17
CA ARG A 396 -4.80 -9.26 3.96
C ARG A 396 -4.22 -10.18 5.03
N THR A 397 -2.94 -10.01 5.37
CA THR A 397 -2.28 -10.73 6.47
C THR A 397 -3.00 -10.48 7.80
N PHE A 398 -3.38 -9.24 8.07
CA PHE A 398 -4.16 -8.88 9.25
C PHE A 398 -5.47 -9.67 9.35
N MET A 399 -6.22 -9.74 8.25
CA MET A 399 -7.49 -10.50 8.20
C MET A 399 -7.27 -12.00 8.38
N HIS A 400 -6.21 -12.57 7.79
CA HIS A 400 -5.85 -13.97 8.00
C HIS A 400 -5.49 -14.26 9.46
N ASN A 401 -4.76 -13.37 10.12
CA ASN A 401 -4.39 -13.53 11.53
C ASN A 401 -5.62 -13.49 12.45
N ILE A 402 -6.59 -12.61 12.19
CA ILE A 402 -7.87 -12.61 12.91
C ILE A 402 -8.63 -13.91 12.64
N MET A 403 -8.65 -14.37 11.39
CA MET A 403 -9.36 -15.59 11.03
C MET A 403 -8.76 -16.83 11.72
N MET A 404 -7.43 -16.95 11.73
CA MET A 404 -6.75 -18.04 12.45
C MET A 404 -7.12 -18.06 13.94
N PHE A 405 -7.22 -16.90 14.55
CA PHE A 405 -7.69 -16.80 15.95
C PHE A 405 -9.13 -17.29 16.10
N LEU A 406 -10.05 -16.90 15.20
CA LEU A 406 -11.46 -17.35 15.27
C LEU A 406 -11.58 -18.85 15.03
N GLU A 407 -10.81 -19.41 14.10
CA GLU A 407 -10.76 -20.85 13.83
C GLU A 407 -10.14 -21.65 14.99
N PHE A 408 -9.31 -21.00 15.79
CA PHE A 408 -8.79 -21.55 17.02
C PHE A 408 -9.82 -21.53 18.15
N GLN A 409 -10.39 -20.37 18.45
CA GLN A 409 -11.20 -20.13 19.63
C GLN A 409 -12.62 -20.73 19.52
N LEU A 410 -13.29 -20.53 18.36
CA LEU A 410 -14.68 -20.93 18.23
C LEU A 410 -14.93 -22.44 18.39
N PRO A 411 -14.11 -23.36 17.84
CA PRO A 411 -14.30 -24.78 18.09
C PRO A 411 -14.27 -25.13 19.57
N ILE A 412 -13.37 -24.52 20.35
CA ILE A 412 -13.24 -24.76 21.78
C ILE A 412 -14.50 -24.29 22.52
N ASN A 413 -14.91 -23.04 22.26
CA ASN A 413 -16.07 -22.45 22.92
C ASN A 413 -17.39 -23.16 22.57
N ILE A 414 -17.59 -23.51 21.30
CA ILE A 414 -18.77 -24.26 20.86
C ILE A 414 -18.78 -25.67 21.48
N THR A 415 -17.62 -26.34 21.54
CA THR A 415 -17.49 -27.65 22.19
C THR A 415 -17.84 -27.56 23.68
N LEU A 416 -17.26 -26.59 24.40
CA LEU A 416 -17.57 -26.37 25.81
C LEU A 416 -19.05 -26.06 26.03
N LEU A 417 -19.64 -25.20 25.20
CA LEU A 417 -21.06 -24.85 25.28
C LEU A 417 -21.95 -26.08 25.11
N ILE A 418 -21.71 -26.88 24.06
CA ILE A 418 -22.51 -28.09 23.78
C ILE A 418 -22.35 -29.09 24.91
N LEU A 419 -21.13 -29.39 25.30
CA LEU A 419 -20.84 -30.36 26.34
C LEU A 419 -21.33 -29.93 27.72
N SER A 420 -21.18 -28.65 28.11
CA SER A 420 -21.69 -28.12 29.38
C SER A 420 -23.20 -28.12 29.45
N THR A 421 -23.87 -28.05 28.31
CA THR A 421 -25.36 -28.11 28.23
C THR A 421 -25.88 -29.54 28.27
N LEU A 422 -25.21 -30.48 27.53
CA LEU A 422 -25.71 -31.84 27.38
C LEU A 422 -25.23 -32.78 28.50
N TYR A 423 -24.03 -32.60 29.05
CA TYR A 423 -23.45 -33.49 30.05
C TYR A 423 -24.30 -33.62 31.33
N PRO A 424 -24.84 -32.54 31.91
CA PRO A 424 -25.68 -32.64 33.09
C PRO A 424 -26.99 -33.44 32.88
N LEU A 425 -27.40 -33.69 31.62
CA LEU A 425 -28.56 -34.51 31.31
C LEU A 425 -28.30 -36.03 31.43
N ILE A 426 -27.01 -36.41 31.36
CA ILE A 426 -26.56 -37.83 31.31
C ILE A 426 -25.65 -38.23 32.47
N ALA A 427 -25.11 -37.27 33.22
CA ALA A 427 -24.21 -37.48 34.34
C ALA A 427 -24.54 -36.57 35.50
N THR A 428 -24.29 -37.05 36.73
CA THR A 428 -24.52 -36.32 37.97
C THR A 428 -23.31 -35.50 38.43
N SER A 429 -22.12 -35.81 37.86
CA SER A 429 -20.88 -35.07 38.14
C SER A 429 -20.73 -33.87 37.21
N ALA A 430 -19.91 -32.88 37.59
CA ALA A 430 -19.59 -31.77 36.71
C ALA A 430 -18.69 -32.21 35.57
N LEU A 431 -18.85 -31.64 34.38
CA LEU A 431 -17.98 -31.90 33.22
C LEU A 431 -16.56 -31.45 33.49
N LEU A 432 -16.40 -30.19 33.93
CA LEU A 432 -15.19 -29.51 34.33
C LEU A 432 -15.49 -28.61 35.56
N ALA A 433 -14.50 -28.36 36.36
CA ALA A 433 -14.64 -27.35 37.42
C ALA A 433 -14.69 -25.95 36.83
N SER A 434 -15.46 -25.03 37.44
CA SER A 434 -15.57 -23.64 36.95
C SER A 434 -14.22 -22.94 36.83
N VAL A 435 -13.27 -23.24 37.73
CA VAL A 435 -11.90 -22.72 37.67
C VAL A 435 -11.15 -23.26 36.45
N GLN A 436 -11.34 -24.53 36.06
CA GLN A 436 -10.73 -25.10 34.86
C GLN A 436 -11.22 -24.40 33.58
N ILE A 437 -12.54 -24.11 33.50
CA ILE A 437 -13.12 -23.39 32.36
C ILE A 437 -12.60 -21.95 32.31
N LEU A 438 -12.47 -21.29 33.45
CA LEU A 438 -11.90 -19.94 33.53
C LEU A 438 -10.41 -19.92 33.09
N ILE A 439 -9.62 -20.92 33.51
CA ILE A 439 -8.24 -21.09 33.08
C ILE A 439 -8.16 -21.29 31.56
N ILE A 440 -9.00 -22.16 30.99
CA ILE A 440 -9.07 -22.37 29.54
C ILE A 440 -9.31 -21.04 28.83
N ASN A 441 -10.36 -20.30 29.20
CA ASN A 441 -10.71 -19.05 28.53
C ASN A 441 -9.60 -17.99 28.68
N ILE A 442 -9.13 -17.73 29.89
CA ILE A 442 -8.10 -16.70 30.09
C ILE A 442 -6.79 -17.04 29.38
N ILE A 443 -6.30 -18.26 29.53
CA ILE A 443 -5.00 -18.67 29.01
C ILE A 443 -5.04 -18.87 27.51
N MET A 444 -6.07 -19.61 27.04
CA MET A 444 -6.20 -19.89 25.62
C MET A 444 -6.53 -18.63 24.83
N ASP A 445 -7.47 -17.82 25.28
CA ASP A 445 -7.87 -16.62 24.56
C ASP A 445 -6.79 -15.54 24.58
N SER A 446 -6.15 -15.28 25.73
CA SER A 446 -5.17 -14.20 25.83
C SER A 446 -3.82 -14.56 25.20
N LEU A 447 -3.28 -15.74 25.51
CA LEU A 447 -1.95 -16.13 25.03
C LEU A 447 -1.95 -16.50 23.54
N ASN A 448 -2.97 -17.24 23.08
CA ASN A 448 -3.05 -17.59 21.66
C ASN A 448 -3.46 -16.41 20.78
N SER A 449 -4.24 -15.47 21.29
CA SER A 449 -4.49 -14.19 20.60
C SER A 449 -3.18 -13.50 20.24
N LEU A 450 -2.28 -13.43 21.22
CA LEU A 450 -0.96 -12.82 21.03
C LEU A 450 -0.10 -13.61 20.02
N SER A 451 -0.20 -14.94 20.02
CA SER A 451 0.57 -15.80 19.14
C SER A 451 0.18 -15.68 17.66
N PHE A 452 -1.13 -15.68 17.36
CA PHE A 452 -1.62 -15.54 15.98
C PHE A 452 -1.44 -14.12 15.43
N GLY A 453 -1.48 -13.10 16.29
CA GLY A 453 -1.19 -11.72 15.89
C GLY A 453 0.21 -11.52 15.32
N GLY A 454 1.16 -12.39 15.66
CA GLY A 454 2.56 -12.34 15.21
C GLY A 454 2.87 -13.15 13.95
N GLU A 455 1.88 -13.75 13.27
CA GLU A 455 2.13 -14.49 12.03
C GLU A 455 2.62 -13.55 10.92
N PRO A 456 3.74 -13.89 10.26
CA PRO A 456 4.30 -13.06 9.22
C PRO A 456 3.46 -13.10 7.93
N PRO A 457 3.57 -12.06 7.07
CA PRO A 457 2.96 -12.07 5.75
C PRO A 457 3.39 -13.29 4.93
N LYS A 458 2.44 -13.90 4.23
CA LYS A 458 2.70 -14.96 3.25
C LYS A 458 2.41 -14.42 1.86
N ALA A 459 3.30 -14.66 0.90
CA ALA A 459 3.14 -14.23 -0.49
C ALA A 459 1.81 -14.73 -1.12
N GLU A 460 1.32 -15.88 -0.66
CA GLU A 460 0.06 -16.47 -1.09
C GLU A 460 -1.14 -15.58 -0.82
N TYR A 461 -1.15 -14.83 0.29
CA TYR A 461 -2.27 -13.94 0.64
C TYR A 461 -2.46 -12.80 -0.36
N MET A 462 -1.36 -12.34 -0.99
CA MET A 462 -1.46 -11.26 -1.97
C MET A 462 -2.07 -11.72 -3.29
N ILE A 463 -1.91 -12.98 -3.68
CA ILE A 463 -2.47 -13.53 -4.93
C ILE A 463 -3.89 -14.09 -4.77
N GLU A 464 -4.43 -14.12 -3.56
CA GLU A 464 -5.84 -14.44 -3.32
C GLU A 464 -6.75 -13.35 -3.90
N LYS A 465 -7.99 -13.74 -4.25
CA LYS A 465 -8.99 -12.74 -4.67
C LYS A 465 -9.36 -11.82 -3.50
N PRO A 466 -9.61 -10.53 -3.77
CA PRO A 466 -10.05 -9.60 -2.75
C PRO A 466 -11.30 -10.11 -2.01
N ILE A 467 -11.34 -9.89 -0.72
CA ILE A 467 -12.50 -10.20 0.10
C ILE A 467 -13.63 -9.25 -0.31
N LYS A 468 -14.82 -9.80 -0.62
CA LYS A 468 -15.94 -8.95 -0.99
C LYS A 468 -16.40 -8.10 0.21
N LYS A 469 -16.58 -6.83 0.00
CA LYS A 469 -17.12 -5.90 1.01
C LYS A 469 -18.48 -6.42 1.52
N GLY A 470 -18.63 -6.52 2.85
CA GLY A 470 -19.84 -7.03 3.47
C GLY A 470 -19.98 -8.56 3.54
N SER A 471 -18.98 -9.35 3.09
CA SER A 471 -19.03 -10.82 3.18
C SER A 471 -18.94 -11.39 4.61
N GLY A 472 -18.75 -10.53 5.61
CA GLY A 472 -18.57 -10.93 7.00
C GLY A 472 -17.15 -11.43 7.31
N LEU A 473 -16.90 -11.79 8.57
CA LEU A 473 -15.57 -12.19 9.05
C LEU A 473 -15.15 -13.59 8.59
N PHE A 474 -16.09 -14.48 8.26
CA PHE A 474 -15.80 -15.87 7.91
C PHE A 474 -15.55 -16.03 6.41
N ILE A 475 -14.29 -16.01 6.01
CA ILE A 475 -13.81 -16.11 4.63
C ILE A 475 -13.21 -17.51 4.36
N ASN A 476 -13.00 -17.85 3.09
CA ASN A 476 -12.20 -19.00 2.63
C ASN A 476 -12.54 -20.35 3.30
N GLY A 477 -13.83 -20.63 3.53
CA GLY A 477 -14.27 -21.91 4.11
C GLY A 477 -14.06 -22.04 5.63
N ALA A 478 -13.77 -20.96 6.34
CA ALA A 478 -13.55 -20.94 7.79
C ALA A 478 -14.70 -21.57 8.58
N LYS A 479 -15.98 -21.34 8.20
CA LYS A 479 -17.14 -21.97 8.84
C LYS A 479 -17.07 -23.51 8.80
N THR A 480 -16.64 -24.07 7.67
CA THR A 480 -16.50 -25.51 7.50
C THR A 480 -15.38 -26.06 8.38
N ARG A 481 -14.22 -25.38 8.42
CA ARG A 481 -13.09 -25.78 9.27
C ARG A 481 -13.46 -25.71 10.76
N ILE A 482 -14.14 -24.65 11.19
CA ILE A 482 -14.66 -24.52 12.55
C ILE A 482 -15.62 -25.68 12.88
N GLY A 483 -16.55 -26.01 11.97
CA GLY A 483 -17.49 -27.11 12.16
C GLY A 483 -16.80 -28.48 12.28
N ILE A 484 -15.82 -28.76 11.41
CA ILE A 484 -15.04 -30.00 11.46
C ILE A 484 -14.23 -30.10 12.75
N SER A 485 -13.53 -29.03 13.15
CA SER A 485 -12.73 -29.02 14.40
C SER A 485 -13.64 -29.22 15.62
N THR A 486 -14.80 -28.55 15.67
CA THR A 486 -15.79 -28.73 16.73
C THR A 486 -16.27 -30.17 16.80
N PHE A 487 -16.60 -30.77 15.65
CA PHE A 487 -17.04 -32.18 15.59
C PHE A 487 -15.97 -33.12 16.11
N VAL A 488 -14.72 -32.96 15.65
CA VAL A 488 -13.57 -33.77 16.11
C VAL A 488 -13.39 -33.63 17.63
N PHE A 489 -13.48 -32.40 18.17
CA PHE A 489 -13.35 -32.15 19.61
C PHE A 489 -14.44 -32.85 20.40
N ILE A 490 -15.70 -32.79 19.95
CA ILE A 490 -16.82 -33.48 20.61
C ILE A 490 -16.63 -34.99 20.59
N VAL A 491 -16.18 -35.55 19.46
CA VAL A 491 -15.93 -37.00 19.33
C VAL A 491 -14.80 -37.45 20.27
N LEU A 492 -13.67 -36.76 20.26
CA LEU A 492 -12.53 -37.12 21.15
C LEU A 492 -12.91 -36.98 22.62
N TYR A 493 -13.67 -35.95 22.97
CA TYR A 493 -14.17 -35.76 24.32
C TYR A 493 -15.17 -36.87 24.72
N GLY A 494 -16.04 -37.29 23.79
CA GLY A 494 -16.96 -38.40 23.97
C GLY A 494 -16.22 -39.71 24.22
N ILE A 495 -15.12 -39.97 23.49
CA ILE A 495 -14.30 -41.16 23.68
C ILE A 495 -13.74 -41.22 25.10
N ILE A 496 -13.12 -40.15 25.60
CA ILE A 496 -12.53 -40.14 26.95
C ILE A 496 -13.61 -40.22 28.06
N THR A 497 -14.81 -39.74 27.76
CA THR A 497 -15.89 -39.64 28.75
C THR A 497 -16.78 -40.93 28.82
N PHE A 498 -17.06 -41.58 27.68
CA PHE A 498 -18.07 -42.62 27.58
C PHE A 498 -17.54 -43.99 27.10
N SER A 499 -16.28 -44.04 26.62
CA SER A 499 -15.70 -45.33 26.22
C SER A 499 -15.10 -46.08 27.42
N PRO A 500 -14.63 -47.32 27.25
CA PRO A 500 -13.89 -48.05 28.28
C PRO A 500 -12.67 -47.33 28.84
N VAL A 501 -12.17 -46.30 28.13
CA VAL A 501 -11.10 -45.40 28.61
C VAL A 501 -11.50 -44.70 29.90
N SER A 502 -12.78 -44.39 30.10
CA SER A 502 -13.26 -43.78 31.34
C SER A 502 -13.04 -44.64 32.58
N ASN A 503 -12.95 -45.97 32.41
CA ASN A 503 -12.69 -46.92 33.50
C ASN A 503 -11.23 -46.89 34.00
N LEU A 504 -10.33 -46.20 33.30
CA LEU A 504 -8.96 -45.99 33.72
C LEU A 504 -8.84 -44.95 34.87
N PHE A 505 -9.86 -44.15 35.09
CA PHE A 505 -9.86 -43.11 36.14
C PHE A 505 -10.46 -43.67 37.43
N VAL A 506 -9.74 -43.50 38.50
CA VAL A 506 -10.12 -44.05 39.84
C VAL A 506 -11.11 -43.09 40.55
N SER A 507 -11.12 -41.82 40.19
CA SER A 507 -11.97 -40.82 40.83
C SER A 507 -12.56 -39.83 39.81
N ASP A 508 -13.64 -39.17 40.19
CA ASP A 508 -14.25 -38.06 39.39
C ASP A 508 -13.28 -36.90 39.18
N VAL A 509 -12.38 -36.66 40.14
CA VAL A 509 -11.36 -35.61 40.05
C VAL A 509 -10.34 -35.95 38.98
N GLU A 510 -9.85 -37.22 38.91
CA GLU A 510 -8.94 -37.65 37.85
C GLU A 510 -9.62 -37.59 36.48
N ALA A 511 -10.87 -37.98 36.39
CA ALA A 511 -11.66 -37.88 35.17
C ALA A 511 -11.85 -36.43 34.70
N MET A 512 -12.15 -35.49 35.59
CA MET A 512 -12.22 -34.05 35.27
C MET A 512 -10.87 -33.51 34.83
N THR A 513 -9.79 -33.87 35.52
CA THR A 513 -8.41 -33.46 35.17
C THR A 513 -8.01 -33.96 33.79
N ALA A 514 -8.31 -35.21 33.47
CA ALA A 514 -8.06 -35.78 32.14
C ALA A 514 -8.83 -35.06 31.03
N ARG A 515 -10.09 -34.73 31.28
CA ARG A 515 -10.92 -33.95 30.32
C ARG A 515 -10.36 -32.53 30.11
N PHE A 516 -9.90 -31.87 31.18
CA PHE A 516 -9.24 -30.57 31.12
C PHE A 516 -7.95 -30.65 30.28
N ALA A 517 -7.08 -31.63 30.59
CA ALA A 517 -5.84 -31.84 29.84
C ALA A 517 -6.08 -32.10 28.35
N LEU A 518 -7.06 -32.96 28.04
CA LEU A 518 -7.44 -33.25 26.65
C LEU A 518 -7.83 -31.96 25.90
N LEU A 519 -8.64 -31.11 26.50
CA LEU A 519 -9.10 -29.85 25.88
C LEU A 519 -7.91 -28.92 25.60
N CYS A 520 -7.01 -28.76 26.57
CA CYS A 520 -5.79 -27.94 26.40
C CYS A 520 -4.89 -28.49 25.28
N PHE A 521 -4.66 -29.79 25.23
CA PHE A 521 -3.84 -30.40 24.16
C PHE A 521 -4.52 -30.31 22.79
N MET A 522 -5.83 -30.58 22.70
CA MET A 522 -6.57 -30.39 21.45
C MET A 522 -6.45 -28.96 20.92
N ALA A 523 -6.52 -27.98 21.81
CA ALA A 523 -6.33 -26.58 21.44
C ALA A 523 -4.93 -26.30 20.90
N VAL A 524 -3.88 -26.77 21.59
CA VAL A 524 -2.50 -26.61 21.12
C VAL A 524 -2.31 -27.25 19.72
N PHE A 525 -2.77 -28.50 19.53
CA PHE A 525 -2.67 -29.17 18.25
C PHE A 525 -3.49 -28.48 17.14
N ASN A 526 -4.69 -27.99 17.46
CA ASN A 526 -5.49 -27.20 16.54
C ASN A 526 -4.77 -25.92 16.13
N GLY A 527 -4.06 -25.26 17.05
CA GLY A 527 -3.22 -24.11 16.75
C GLY A 527 -2.15 -24.38 15.71
N PHE A 528 -1.49 -25.54 15.77
CA PHE A 528 -0.55 -25.96 14.72
C PHE A 528 -1.25 -26.23 13.39
N ASN A 529 -2.41 -26.86 13.41
CA ASN A 529 -3.18 -27.20 12.22
C ASN A 529 -3.68 -25.94 11.47
N ILE A 530 -4.10 -24.90 12.18
CA ILE A 530 -4.62 -23.66 11.58
C ILE A 530 -3.52 -22.83 10.90
N ARG A 531 -2.28 -22.88 11.41
CA ARG A 531 -1.16 -22.08 10.89
C ARG A 531 -0.66 -22.50 9.52
N THR A 532 -0.93 -23.74 9.11
CA THR A 532 -0.40 -24.30 7.86
C THR A 532 -1.50 -25.01 7.07
N GLU A 533 -1.49 -24.82 5.77
CA GLU A 533 -2.31 -25.59 4.83
C GLU A 533 -1.58 -26.86 4.35
N HIS A 534 -0.34 -27.07 4.81
CA HIS A 534 0.47 -28.25 4.48
C HIS A 534 0.28 -29.38 5.48
N ILE A 535 0.45 -30.61 5.03
CA ILE A 535 0.40 -31.83 5.88
C ILE A 535 1.46 -31.76 7.00
N ASN A 536 2.60 -31.10 6.74
CA ASN A 536 3.61 -30.87 7.75
C ASN A 536 3.19 -29.72 8.69
N LEU A 537 2.65 -30.06 9.85
CA LEU A 537 2.18 -29.12 10.88
C LEU A 537 3.28 -28.21 11.44
N PHE A 538 4.55 -28.60 11.32
CA PHE A 538 5.70 -27.81 11.78
C PHE A 538 6.28 -26.88 10.72
N ASN A 539 5.68 -26.81 9.54
CA ASN A 539 6.14 -25.89 8.50
C ASN A 539 6.10 -24.44 8.98
N GLY A 540 7.23 -23.75 8.83
CA GLY A 540 7.36 -22.35 9.21
C GLY A 540 7.31 -22.05 10.72
N ILE A 541 7.43 -23.07 11.60
CA ILE A 541 7.38 -22.89 13.07
C ILE A 541 8.44 -21.89 13.57
N GLY A 542 9.61 -21.85 12.95
CA GLY A 542 10.68 -20.91 13.31
C GLY A 542 10.42 -19.45 12.93
N LYS A 543 9.44 -19.19 12.05
CA LYS A 543 9.09 -17.82 11.64
C LYS A 543 8.26 -17.08 12.69
N ASN A 544 7.49 -17.80 13.53
CA ASN A 544 6.75 -17.26 14.67
C ASN A 544 7.23 -17.91 15.97
N LYS A 545 8.31 -17.36 16.51
CA LYS A 545 8.91 -17.84 17.79
C LYS A 545 7.95 -17.68 18.97
N LEU A 546 7.10 -16.67 18.93
CA LEU A 546 6.13 -16.39 19.99
C LEU A 546 5.07 -17.48 20.07
N PHE A 547 4.53 -17.93 18.93
CA PHE A 547 3.61 -19.07 18.88
C PHE A 547 4.26 -20.31 19.49
N SER A 548 5.49 -20.63 19.08
CA SER A 548 6.20 -21.82 19.58
C SER A 548 6.42 -21.75 21.10
N ALA A 549 6.82 -20.59 21.62
CA ALA A 549 7.02 -20.39 23.06
C ALA A 549 5.70 -20.54 23.85
N ILE A 550 4.60 -19.96 23.33
CA ILE A 550 3.28 -20.06 23.97
C ILE A 550 2.75 -21.48 23.94
N ALA A 551 2.87 -22.19 22.80
CA ALA A 551 2.43 -23.59 22.67
C ALA A 551 3.16 -24.50 23.67
N ILE A 552 4.50 -24.36 23.79
CA ILE A 552 5.31 -25.08 24.77
C ILE A 552 4.90 -24.69 26.19
N GLY A 553 4.69 -23.40 26.46
CA GLY A 553 4.28 -22.90 27.78
C GLY A 553 2.94 -23.48 28.22
N ILE A 554 1.94 -23.54 27.32
CA ILE A 554 0.62 -24.13 27.60
C ILE A 554 0.79 -25.64 27.87
N PHE A 555 1.60 -26.34 27.07
CA PHE A 555 1.85 -27.76 27.26
C PHE A 555 2.45 -28.05 28.65
N VAL A 556 3.54 -27.35 29.01
CA VAL A 556 4.22 -27.50 30.31
C VAL A 556 3.29 -27.15 31.47
N MET A 557 2.54 -26.05 31.34
CA MET A 557 1.60 -25.62 32.37
C MET A 557 0.46 -26.62 32.56
N THR A 558 -0.13 -27.13 31.47
CA THR A 558 -1.17 -28.16 31.55
C THR A 558 -0.64 -29.40 32.26
N PHE A 559 0.57 -29.83 31.88
CA PHE A 559 1.23 -30.96 32.54
C PHE A 559 1.44 -30.71 34.06
N ALA A 560 1.90 -29.53 34.42
CA ALA A 560 2.08 -29.16 35.84
C ALA A 560 0.73 -29.14 36.60
N LEU A 561 -0.31 -28.50 36.04
CA LEU A 561 -1.64 -28.42 36.66
C LEU A 561 -2.33 -29.79 36.80
N CYS A 562 -1.95 -30.78 36.03
CA CYS A 562 -2.48 -32.14 36.12
C CYS A 562 -1.72 -33.02 37.15
N ASN A 563 -0.52 -32.65 37.53
CA ASN A 563 0.32 -33.46 38.47
C ASN A 563 0.45 -32.84 39.84
N PHE A 564 0.11 -31.57 40.01
CA PHE A 564 0.15 -30.84 41.28
C PHE A 564 -1.22 -30.26 41.65
#